data_cc3e9f98ebd656bac18954e9a21a7e42
#
_entry.id   cc3e9f98ebd656bac18954e9a21a7e42
#
_cell.length_a   1.000
_cell.length_b   1.000
_cell.length_c   1.000
_cell.angle_alpha   90.00
_cell.angle_beta   90.00
_cell.angle_gamma   90.00
#
_symmetry.space_group_name_H-M   'P 1'
#
loop_
_entity.id
_entity.type
_entity.pdbx_description
1 polymer ?
#
loop_
_entity_poly.entity_id
_entity_poly.type
_entity_poly.pdbx_seq_one_letter_code
_entity_poly.pdbx_strand_id
1 'polypeptide(L)'
;MTAAASWQRDLSRAITDPAQLLTELDLDPALAAPARAASTTFALRVTRSYLARMRRGDANDPLLRQVLPRAEELIESPGYGADPLEEHAATRAPSLLQKYAGRALLITTQACAIHCRYCFRREFPYSAQPEPDDGAGRWGAALEAIANDTSLEEVILSGGDPLSLSDGRLAHLTNALGDMRHVQRIRVHTRQPIVLPSRVDAGLLNWVRGIRRPTVFVLHTNHANEIDDDVRAACAKLRAAGVTLLNQSVLLKGVNDDVDTLAQLSRALMDAGVVPYYLHLPDRVRGTAHFDVAEAEAQLLVERLAARLSGYLVPRLVREVPGAAYKVPSVITP
;
A
#
# COMPACT_ATOMS: atom_id res chain seq x y z
N MET A 1 1.40 30.74 -11.92
CA MET A 1 1.20 29.69 -10.90
C MET A 1 -0.03 28.88 -11.32
N THR A 2 0.14 27.66 -11.80
CA THR A 2 -0.98 26.74 -12.09
C THR A 2 -1.71 26.42 -10.77
N ALA A 3 -3.03 26.52 -10.78
CA ALA A 3 -3.85 26.17 -9.61
C ALA A 3 -3.55 24.70 -9.21
N ALA A 4 -3.31 24.47 -7.93
CA ALA A 4 -3.08 23.12 -7.41
C ALA A 4 -4.24 22.19 -7.81
N ALA A 5 -3.92 20.96 -8.25
CA ALA A 5 -4.92 19.95 -8.59
C ALA A 5 -5.83 19.67 -7.38
N SER A 6 -7.06 19.21 -7.61
CA SER A 6 -8.04 19.00 -6.53
C SER A 6 -7.51 18.03 -5.46
N TRP A 7 -6.87 16.93 -5.87
CA TRP A 7 -6.31 15.95 -4.97
C TRP A 7 -5.18 16.50 -4.08
N GLN A 8 -4.39 17.47 -4.57
CA GLN A 8 -3.34 18.12 -3.77
C GLN A 8 -3.94 18.96 -2.65
N ARG A 9 -5.05 19.67 -2.94
CA ARG A 9 -5.81 20.42 -1.92
C ARG A 9 -6.44 19.47 -0.90
N ASP A 10 -7.01 18.34 -1.34
CA ASP A 10 -7.56 17.31 -0.44
C ASP A 10 -6.45 16.72 0.46
N LEU A 11 -5.29 16.44 -0.12
CA LEU A 11 -4.14 15.93 0.59
C LEU A 11 -3.58 16.93 1.63
N SER A 12 -3.60 18.24 1.32
CA SER A 12 -3.17 19.30 2.26
C SER A 12 -4.09 19.44 3.48
N ARG A 13 -5.33 18.94 3.39
CA ARG A 13 -6.34 18.92 4.46
C ARG A 13 -6.36 17.61 5.26
N ALA A 14 -5.39 16.72 5.02
CA ALA A 14 -5.27 15.48 5.78
C ALA A 14 -5.08 15.78 7.26
N ILE A 15 -5.72 14.97 8.12
CA ILE A 15 -5.60 15.07 9.57
C ILE A 15 -4.27 14.50 9.98
N THR A 16 -3.54 15.27 10.82
CA THR A 16 -2.23 14.89 11.35
C THR A 16 -2.17 14.96 12.88
N ASP A 17 -3.20 15.51 13.53
CA ASP A 17 -3.30 15.51 15.01
C ASP A 17 -4.31 14.44 15.47
N PRO A 18 -3.90 13.50 16.33
CA PRO A 18 -4.80 12.50 16.90
C PRO A 18 -6.01 13.09 17.62
N ALA A 19 -5.87 14.21 18.34
CA ALA A 19 -7.00 14.83 19.04
C ALA A 19 -8.06 15.36 18.06
N GLN A 20 -7.63 15.92 16.92
CA GLN A 20 -8.55 16.32 15.87
C GLN A 20 -9.30 15.12 15.30
N LEU A 21 -8.61 14.02 15.02
CA LEU A 21 -9.22 12.79 14.50
C LEU A 21 -10.28 12.26 15.48
N LEU A 22 -9.97 12.19 16.78
CA LEU A 22 -10.89 11.71 17.81
C LEU A 22 -12.13 12.61 17.92
N THR A 23 -11.93 13.93 17.93
CA THR A 23 -13.04 14.90 17.99
C THR A 23 -13.99 14.74 16.80
N GLU A 24 -13.46 14.61 15.58
CA GLU A 24 -14.28 14.47 14.37
C GLU A 24 -15.04 13.13 14.32
N LEU A 25 -14.58 12.13 15.04
CA LEU A 25 -15.21 10.83 15.14
C LEU A 25 -16.08 10.65 16.42
N ASP A 26 -16.25 11.69 17.22
CA ASP A 26 -16.98 11.65 18.49
C ASP A 26 -16.47 10.55 19.46
N LEU A 27 -15.12 10.41 19.53
CA LEU A 27 -14.45 9.41 20.36
C LEU A 27 -13.92 10.01 21.65
N ASP A 28 -13.66 9.14 22.65
CA ASP A 28 -13.13 9.52 23.96
C ASP A 28 -11.82 10.31 23.82
N PRO A 29 -11.76 11.57 24.28
CA PRO A 29 -10.54 12.38 24.27
C PRO A 29 -9.36 11.76 25.05
N ALA A 30 -9.60 10.86 25.99
CA ALA A 30 -8.56 10.14 26.73
C ALA A 30 -7.63 9.33 25.81
N LEU A 31 -8.10 8.94 24.64
CA LEU A 31 -7.30 8.25 23.63
C LEU A 31 -6.23 9.16 22.97
N ALA A 32 -6.32 10.49 23.13
CA ALA A 32 -5.42 11.42 22.46
C ALA A 32 -3.98 11.34 22.99
N ALA A 33 -3.79 11.21 24.30
CA ALA A 33 -2.45 11.19 24.88
C ALA A 33 -1.63 9.97 24.44
N PRO A 34 -2.12 8.72 24.53
CA PRO A 34 -1.41 7.55 24.03
C PRO A 34 -1.20 7.61 22.50
N ALA A 35 -2.18 8.12 21.74
CA ALA A 35 -2.05 8.27 20.31
C ALA A 35 -0.97 9.28 19.90
N ARG A 36 -0.85 10.40 20.62
CA ARG A 36 0.24 11.35 20.41
C ARG A 36 1.60 10.74 20.74
N ALA A 37 1.72 9.98 21.83
CA ALA A 37 2.95 9.30 22.18
C ALA A 37 3.40 8.34 21.06
N ALA A 38 2.49 7.51 20.53
CA ALA A 38 2.80 6.61 19.41
C ALA A 38 3.07 7.35 18.08
N SER A 39 2.52 8.56 17.90
CA SER A 39 2.77 9.40 16.72
C SER A 39 4.21 9.94 16.65
N THR A 40 4.96 9.96 17.75
CA THR A 40 6.36 10.42 17.76
C THR A 40 7.28 9.48 16.98
N THR A 41 6.97 8.18 16.95
CA THR A 41 7.73 7.18 16.20
C THR A 41 7.28 7.06 14.74
N PHE A 42 5.98 7.18 14.51
CA PHE A 42 5.40 7.16 13.18
C PHE A 42 4.18 8.09 13.15
N ALA A 43 4.30 9.21 12.44
CA ALA A 43 3.30 10.28 12.46
C ALA A 43 1.92 9.83 11.98
N LEU A 44 0.87 10.45 12.50
CA LEU A 44 -0.49 10.29 11.98
C LEU A 44 -0.65 11.05 10.66
N ARG A 45 -1.29 10.43 9.69
CA ARG A 45 -1.82 11.09 8.49
C ARG A 45 -3.04 10.35 7.98
N VAL A 46 -4.19 11.03 7.88
CA VAL A 46 -5.47 10.48 7.43
C VAL A 46 -6.15 11.46 6.49
N THR A 47 -6.53 11.02 5.30
CA THR A 47 -7.27 11.85 4.34
C THR A 47 -8.72 12.03 4.78
N ARG A 48 -9.34 13.15 4.42
CA ARG A 48 -10.76 13.42 4.70
C ARG A 48 -11.69 12.40 4.06
N SER A 49 -11.36 11.95 2.86
CA SER A 49 -12.11 10.91 2.15
C SER A 49 -12.08 9.58 2.91
N TYR A 50 -10.94 9.19 3.50
CA TYR A 50 -10.85 7.95 4.28
C TYR A 50 -11.58 8.08 5.61
N LEU A 51 -11.47 9.23 6.30
CA LEU A 51 -12.19 9.54 7.53
C LEU A 51 -13.72 9.42 7.34
N ALA A 52 -14.25 9.95 6.23
CA ALA A 52 -15.69 9.99 5.98
C ALA A 52 -16.36 8.60 5.95
N ARG A 53 -15.57 7.52 5.80
CA ARG A 53 -16.02 6.12 5.79
C ARG A 53 -15.93 5.43 7.15
N MET A 54 -15.37 6.10 8.15
CA MET A 54 -15.28 5.58 9.51
C MET A 54 -16.59 5.80 10.26
N ARG A 55 -16.95 4.89 11.14
CA ARG A 55 -18.12 5.04 12.03
C ARG A 55 -17.78 5.98 13.17
N ARG A 56 -18.61 7.01 13.33
CA ARG A 56 -18.53 7.88 14.50
C ARG A 56 -18.91 7.12 15.77
N GLY A 57 -18.28 7.44 16.88
CA GLY A 57 -18.50 6.81 18.19
C GLY A 57 -17.97 5.37 18.31
N ASP A 58 -17.35 4.80 17.27
CA ASP A 58 -16.82 3.44 17.29
C ASP A 58 -15.29 3.42 17.34
N ALA A 59 -14.73 3.27 18.52
CA ALA A 59 -13.26 3.16 18.72
C ALA A 59 -12.68 1.85 18.13
N ASN A 60 -13.52 0.89 17.75
CA ASN A 60 -13.14 -0.37 17.14
C ASN A 60 -13.42 -0.42 15.63
N ASP A 61 -13.81 0.72 15.03
CA ASP A 61 -14.00 0.80 13.58
C ASP A 61 -12.77 0.24 12.83
N PRO A 62 -12.96 -0.70 11.89
CA PRO A 62 -11.83 -1.37 11.20
C PRO A 62 -10.99 -0.43 10.35
N LEU A 63 -11.51 0.71 9.88
CA LEU A 63 -10.75 1.70 9.15
C LEU A 63 -9.92 2.56 10.12
N LEU A 64 -10.52 2.95 11.25
CA LEU A 64 -9.84 3.70 12.30
C LEU A 64 -8.66 2.91 12.87
N ARG A 65 -8.84 1.60 13.13
CA ARG A 65 -7.78 0.74 13.67
C ARG A 65 -6.54 0.70 12.78
N GLN A 66 -6.69 0.87 11.48
CA GLN A 66 -5.58 0.88 10.52
C GLN A 66 -4.75 2.17 10.55
N VAL A 67 -5.24 3.25 11.16
CA VAL A 67 -4.61 4.58 11.07
C VAL A 67 -4.44 5.30 12.41
N LEU A 68 -5.26 5.01 13.44
CA LEU A 68 -5.12 5.61 14.76
C LEU A 68 -3.88 5.04 15.45
N PRO A 69 -2.89 5.87 15.80
CA PRO A 69 -1.77 5.43 16.62
C PRO A 69 -2.24 4.94 17.99
N ARG A 70 -1.65 3.87 18.51
CA ARG A 70 -2.04 3.24 19.77
C ARG A 70 -0.85 3.01 20.67
N ALA A 71 -1.09 2.94 21.99
CA ALA A 71 -0.04 2.67 22.98
C ALA A 71 0.68 1.33 22.74
N GLU A 72 -0.03 0.34 22.21
CA GLU A 72 0.50 -0.98 21.88
C GLU A 72 1.66 -0.92 20.88
N GLU A 73 1.76 0.14 20.07
CA GLU A 73 2.87 0.33 19.13
C GLU A 73 4.20 0.65 19.81
N LEU A 74 4.16 1.10 21.07
CA LEU A 74 5.34 1.41 21.88
C LEU A 74 5.89 0.19 22.64
N ILE A 75 5.16 -0.93 22.60
CA ILE A 75 5.55 -2.16 23.28
C ILE A 75 6.56 -2.91 22.40
N GLU A 76 7.74 -3.13 22.94
CA GLU A 76 8.74 -3.99 22.30
C GLU A 76 8.24 -5.45 22.28
N SER A 77 8.35 -6.08 21.13
CA SER A 77 7.89 -7.46 20.93
C SER A 77 9.03 -8.31 20.36
N PRO A 78 9.33 -9.47 20.94
CA PRO A 78 10.38 -10.36 20.43
C PRO A 78 10.12 -10.75 18.96
N GLY A 79 11.17 -10.67 18.14
CA GLY A 79 11.11 -11.02 16.73
C GLY A 79 10.57 -9.90 15.82
N TYR A 80 10.34 -8.69 16.36
CA TYR A 80 9.97 -7.50 15.59
C TYR A 80 11.17 -6.55 15.48
N GLY A 81 11.50 -6.12 14.26
CA GLY A 81 12.67 -5.28 13.97
C GLY A 81 12.37 -4.11 13.05
N ALA A 82 13.38 -3.31 12.74
CA ALA A 82 13.26 -2.15 11.85
C ALA A 82 13.18 -2.55 10.36
N ASP A 83 13.87 -3.63 9.97
CA ASP A 83 13.92 -4.15 8.60
C ASP A 83 13.57 -5.64 8.55
N PRO A 84 12.27 -6.00 8.73
CA PRO A 84 11.83 -7.39 8.79
C PRO A 84 12.00 -8.16 7.48
N LEU A 85 12.21 -7.45 6.37
CA LEU A 85 12.32 -8.01 5.03
C LEU A 85 13.72 -7.93 4.44
N GLU A 86 14.71 -7.49 5.24
CA GLU A 86 16.12 -7.34 4.84
C GLU A 86 16.27 -6.54 3.53
N GLU A 87 15.50 -5.43 3.41
CA GLU A 87 15.49 -4.59 2.20
C GLU A 87 16.86 -3.95 1.95
N HIS A 88 17.67 -3.73 3.00
CA HIS A 88 19.04 -3.27 2.85
C HIS A 88 19.90 -4.25 2.05
N ALA A 89 19.80 -5.55 2.33
CA ALA A 89 20.56 -6.59 1.61
C ALA A 89 20.08 -6.75 0.15
N ALA A 90 18.81 -6.41 -0.12
CA ALA A 90 18.24 -6.47 -1.46
C ALA A 90 18.51 -5.21 -2.31
N THR A 91 19.19 -4.19 -1.77
CA THR A 91 19.48 -2.94 -2.49
C THR A 91 20.55 -3.18 -3.58
N ARG A 92 20.23 -2.87 -4.84
CA ARG A 92 21.12 -2.96 -6.00
C ARG A 92 21.72 -1.62 -6.38
N ALA A 93 20.96 -0.55 -6.23
CA ALA A 93 21.35 0.83 -6.42
C ALA A 93 20.51 1.72 -5.52
N PRO A 94 20.86 2.99 -5.30
CA PRO A 94 19.98 3.92 -4.60
C PRO A 94 18.56 3.87 -5.15
N SER A 95 17.58 3.68 -4.28
CA SER A 95 16.15 3.52 -4.61
C SER A 95 15.76 2.27 -5.40
N LEU A 96 16.66 1.31 -5.67
CA LEU A 96 16.36 0.08 -6.39
C LEU A 96 16.57 -1.16 -5.52
N LEU A 97 15.52 -1.92 -5.32
CA LEU A 97 15.52 -3.19 -4.59
C LEU A 97 15.25 -4.35 -5.54
N GLN A 98 16.01 -5.44 -5.41
CA GLN A 98 15.78 -6.66 -6.17
C GLN A 98 15.83 -7.88 -5.25
N LYS A 99 14.66 -8.38 -4.88
CA LYS A 99 14.52 -9.59 -4.05
C LYS A 99 14.31 -10.85 -4.89
N TYR A 100 13.78 -10.70 -6.11
CA TYR A 100 13.34 -11.82 -6.95
C TYR A 100 13.90 -11.71 -8.35
N ALA A 101 14.14 -12.85 -9.01
CA ALA A 101 14.56 -12.87 -10.42
C ALA A 101 13.51 -12.21 -11.33
N GLY A 102 13.99 -11.55 -12.38
CA GLY A 102 13.16 -10.97 -13.45
C GLY A 102 12.39 -9.71 -13.07
N ARG A 103 12.46 -9.23 -11.82
CA ARG A 103 11.74 -8.02 -11.38
C ARG A 103 12.48 -7.23 -10.33
N ALA A 104 12.40 -5.92 -10.42
CA ALA A 104 12.96 -5.00 -9.44
C ALA A 104 11.88 -4.04 -8.92
N LEU A 105 12.06 -3.55 -7.68
CA LEU A 105 11.20 -2.57 -7.04
C LEU A 105 11.93 -1.24 -6.96
N LEU A 106 11.32 -0.20 -7.52
CA LEU A 106 11.83 1.15 -7.50
C LEU A 106 11.10 1.96 -6.42
N ILE A 107 11.85 2.48 -5.45
CA ILE A 107 11.36 3.41 -4.44
C ILE A 107 11.26 4.79 -5.07
N THR A 108 10.04 5.20 -5.42
CA THR A 108 9.80 6.42 -6.18
C THR A 108 9.70 7.65 -5.30
N THR A 109 9.22 7.50 -4.08
CA THR A 109 9.00 8.59 -3.11
C THR A 109 8.88 8.01 -1.70
N GLN A 110 9.07 8.85 -0.69
CA GLN A 110 8.75 8.54 0.71
C GLN A 110 7.34 8.99 1.12
N ALA A 111 6.70 9.84 0.30
CA ALA A 111 5.41 10.43 0.64
C ALA A 111 4.26 9.42 0.49
N CYS A 112 3.33 9.46 1.45
CA CYS A 112 2.06 8.75 1.39
C CYS A 112 0.90 9.70 1.66
N ALA A 113 -0.28 9.42 1.10
CA ALA A 113 -1.50 10.15 1.41
C ALA A 113 -2.06 9.77 2.80
N ILE A 114 -1.78 8.57 3.27
CA ILE A 114 -2.19 8.02 4.56
C ILE A 114 -1.03 7.27 5.20
N HIS A 115 -0.95 7.26 6.53
CA HIS A 115 0.03 6.47 7.26
C HIS A 115 -0.64 5.24 7.89
N CYS A 116 -0.42 4.08 7.28
CA CYS A 116 -0.95 2.80 7.74
C CYS A 116 -0.16 2.33 8.97
N ARG A 117 -0.83 2.06 10.11
CA ARG A 117 -0.14 1.65 11.34
C ARG A 117 0.57 0.30 11.23
N TYR A 118 0.19 -0.53 10.28
CA TYR A 118 0.81 -1.81 9.94
C TYR A 118 1.88 -1.72 8.84
N CYS A 119 2.30 -0.51 8.43
CA CYS A 119 3.27 -0.32 7.36
C CYS A 119 4.63 -0.92 7.72
N PHE A 120 5.11 -1.92 6.97
CA PHE A 120 6.41 -2.54 7.22
C PHE A 120 7.59 -1.60 6.94
N ARG A 121 7.39 -0.57 6.14
CA ARG A 121 8.38 0.50 5.86
C ARG A 121 8.25 1.70 6.79
N ARG A 122 7.58 1.58 7.93
CA ARG A 122 7.43 2.70 8.89
C ARG A 122 8.77 3.18 9.46
N GLU A 123 9.77 2.31 9.50
CA GLU A 123 11.14 2.60 9.93
C GLU A 123 12.16 2.57 8.77
N PHE A 124 11.70 2.50 7.51
CA PHE A 124 12.58 2.49 6.36
C PHE A 124 13.38 3.80 6.28
N PRO A 125 14.73 3.73 6.10
CA PRO A 125 15.59 4.91 6.12
C PRO A 125 15.50 5.72 4.83
N TYR A 126 14.35 6.33 4.57
CA TYR A 126 14.14 7.17 3.39
C TYR A 126 15.12 8.34 3.30
N SER A 127 15.61 8.85 4.44
CA SER A 127 16.60 9.92 4.50
C SER A 127 17.97 9.52 3.93
N ALA A 128 18.27 8.23 3.87
CA ALA A 128 19.46 7.71 3.21
C ALA A 128 19.32 7.63 1.68
N GLN A 129 18.12 7.89 1.15
CA GLN A 129 17.88 7.95 -0.28
C GLN A 129 18.20 9.36 -0.81
N PRO A 130 18.69 9.49 -2.05
CA PRO A 130 18.98 10.79 -2.64
C PRO A 130 17.77 11.74 -2.58
N GLU A 131 18.01 13.00 -2.22
CA GLU A 131 16.99 14.05 -2.26
C GLU A 131 16.37 14.17 -3.67
N PRO A 132 15.10 14.58 -3.78
CA PRO A 132 14.48 14.82 -5.07
C PRO A 132 15.21 15.94 -5.80
N ASP A 133 16.00 15.59 -6.80
CA ASP A 133 16.47 16.53 -7.80
C ASP A 133 15.40 16.66 -8.90
N ASP A 134 15.17 17.85 -9.42
CA ASP A 134 14.15 18.11 -10.45
C ASP A 134 14.52 17.57 -11.85
N GLY A 135 15.66 16.88 -11.95
CA GLY A 135 16.15 16.20 -13.14
C GLY A 135 16.18 14.67 -13.01
N ALA A 136 16.87 13.99 -13.91
CA ALA A 136 17.10 12.54 -13.90
C ALA A 136 17.85 12.04 -12.64
N GLY A 137 18.32 12.96 -11.77
CA GLY A 137 19.26 12.70 -10.69
C GLY A 137 18.77 11.70 -9.65
N ARG A 138 17.52 11.81 -9.16
CA ARG A 138 17.03 10.94 -8.08
C ARG A 138 16.99 9.46 -8.45
N TRP A 139 16.58 9.13 -9.67
CA TRP A 139 16.47 7.75 -10.13
C TRP A 139 17.55 7.36 -11.15
N GLY A 140 18.52 8.26 -11.45
CA GLY A 140 19.53 8.05 -12.46
C GLY A 140 20.28 6.73 -12.28
N ALA A 141 20.86 6.50 -11.11
CA ALA A 141 21.56 5.26 -10.79
C ALA A 141 20.66 4.01 -10.84
N ALA A 142 19.40 4.14 -10.39
CA ALA A 142 18.42 3.05 -10.46
C ALA A 142 18.04 2.72 -11.91
N LEU A 143 17.79 3.74 -12.74
CA LEU A 143 17.46 3.56 -14.15
C LEU A 143 18.65 2.99 -14.93
N GLU A 144 19.87 3.42 -14.64
CA GLU A 144 21.07 2.85 -15.21
C GLU A 144 21.25 1.37 -14.83
N ALA A 145 21.06 1.03 -13.56
CA ALA A 145 21.12 -0.35 -13.10
C ALA A 145 20.06 -1.24 -13.77
N ILE A 146 18.82 -0.72 -13.96
CA ILE A 146 17.77 -1.43 -14.69
C ILE A 146 18.14 -1.60 -16.16
N ALA A 147 18.69 -0.55 -16.82
CA ALA A 147 19.07 -0.60 -18.22
C ALA A 147 20.17 -1.62 -18.50
N ASN A 148 21.10 -1.81 -17.55
CA ASN A 148 22.22 -2.73 -17.65
C ASN A 148 21.85 -4.18 -17.28
N ASP A 149 20.74 -4.42 -16.61
CA ASP A 149 20.29 -5.78 -16.26
C ASP A 149 19.12 -6.22 -17.16
N THR A 150 19.48 -6.85 -18.28
CA THR A 150 18.50 -7.32 -19.29
C THR A 150 17.65 -8.49 -18.81
N SER A 151 17.92 -9.06 -17.64
CA SER A 151 17.06 -10.10 -17.02
C SER A 151 15.80 -9.52 -16.38
N LEU A 152 15.73 -8.19 -16.17
CA LEU A 152 14.60 -7.51 -15.55
C LEU A 152 13.46 -7.29 -16.57
N GLU A 153 12.44 -8.10 -16.50
CA GLU A 153 11.23 -7.97 -17.34
C GLU A 153 10.15 -7.09 -16.73
N GLU A 154 10.15 -6.87 -15.40
CA GLU A 154 9.13 -6.12 -14.69
C GLU A 154 9.75 -5.12 -13.71
N VAL A 155 9.28 -3.87 -13.75
CA VAL A 155 9.62 -2.85 -12.77
C VAL A 155 8.39 -2.48 -11.95
N ILE A 156 8.55 -2.55 -10.62
CA ILE A 156 7.49 -2.24 -9.64
C ILE A 156 7.75 -0.85 -9.08
N LEU A 157 6.86 0.09 -9.34
CA LEU A 157 6.87 1.41 -8.71
C LEU A 157 6.25 1.29 -7.31
N SER A 158 6.99 1.69 -6.27
CA SER A 158 6.61 1.58 -4.88
C SER A 158 7.32 2.66 -4.04
N GLY A 159 7.55 2.39 -2.75
CA GLY A 159 8.22 3.29 -1.80
C GLY A 159 7.28 3.69 -0.68
N GLY A 160 6.98 4.99 -0.54
CA GLY A 160 5.76 5.48 0.06
C GLY A 160 4.60 5.10 -0.86
N ASP A 161 4.00 6.07 -1.53
CA ASP A 161 3.00 5.75 -2.55
C ASP A 161 3.36 6.48 -3.86
N PRO A 162 3.62 5.76 -4.97
CA PRO A 162 4.03 6.35 -6.24
C PRO A 162 3.10 7.44 -6.75
N LEU A 163 1.79 7.32 -6.50
CA LEU A 163 0.82 8.31 -6.96
C LEU A 163 0.86 9.62 -6.17
N SER A 164 1.71 9.72 -5.14
CA SER A 164 2.05 11.00 -4.49
C SER A 164 2.97 11.88 -5.34
N LEU A 165 3.57 11.34 -6.39
CA LEU A 165 4.30 12.11 -7.37
C LEU A 165 3.37 12.89 -8.29
N SER A 166 3.86 13.98 -8.88
CA SER A 166 3.17 14.67 -9.98
C SER A 166 3.12 13.80 -11.23
N ASP A 167 2.11 14.02 -12.08
CA ASP A 167 1.94 13.27 -13.33
C ASP A 167 3.17 13.41 -14.25
N GLY A 168 3.80 14.60 -14.28
CA GLY A 168 5.01 14.84 -15.05
C GLY A 168 6.19 13.99 -14.59
N ARG A 169 6.37 13.81 -13.26
CA ARG A 169 7.43 12.95 -12.71
C ARG A 169 7.15 11.46 -12.98
N LEU A 170 5.90 11.05 -12.86
CA LEU A 170 5.46 9.69 -13.22
C LEU A 170 5.71 9.42 -14.71
N ALA A 171 5.37 10.38 -15.59
CA ALA A 171 5.58 10.26 -17.03
C ALA A 171 7.08 10.17 -17.38
N HIS A 172 7.92 11.02 -16.77
CA HIS A 172 9.36 10.96 -16.97
C HIS A 172 9.92 9.57 -16.64
N LEU A 173 9.55 9.03 -15.47
CA LEU A 173 9.99 7.72 -15.02
C LEU A 173 9.51 6.60 -15.95
N THR A 174 8.20 6.57 -16.27
CA THR A 174 7.65 5.51 -17.11
C THR A 174 8.07 5.60 -18.57
N ASN A 175 8.42 6.78 -19.09
CA ASN A 175 9.01 6.94 -20.41
C ASN A 175 10.41 6.34 -20.46
N ALA A 176 11.27 6.64 -19.46
CA ALA A 176 12.60 6.05 -19.38
C ALA A 176 12.55 4.51 -19.33
N LEU A 177 11.65 3.95 -18.50
CA LEU A 177 11.41 2.48 -18.45
C LEU A 177 10.86 1.94 -19.77
N GLY A 178 10.01 2.70 -20.45
CA GLY A 178 9.42 2.33 -21.73
C GLY A 178 10.43 2.30 -22.89
N ASP A 179 11.58 2.98 -22.79
CA ASP A 179 12.66 2.94 -23.77
C ASP A 179 13.52 1.68 -23.62
N MET A 180 13.48 1.01 -22.48
CA MET A 180 14.21 -0.22 -22.20
C MET A 180 13.46 -1.42 -22.79
N ARG A 181 13.99 -2.08 -23.84
CA ARG A 181 13.30 -3.14 -24.58
C ARG A 181 12.98 -4.37 -23.74
N HIS A 182 13.84 -4.72 -22.78
CA HIS A 182 13.68 -5.87 -21.89
C HIS A 182 12.62 -5.66 -20.82
N VAL A 183 12.33 -4.40 -20.42
CA VAL A 183 11.24 -4.09 -19.50
C VAL A 183 9.90 -4.24 -20.22
N GLN A 184 9.19 -5.31 -19.93
CA GLN A 184 7.95 -5.67 -20.62
C GLN A 184 6.68 -5.25 -19.87
N ARG A 185 6.77 -5.01 -18.56
CA ARG A 185 5.63 -4.67 -17.69
C ARG A 185 6.01 -3.63 -16.65
N ILE A 186 5.05 -2.78 -16.32
CA ILE A 186 5.14 -1.85 -15.19
C ILE A 186 4.05 -2.21 -14.19
N ARG A 187 4.42 -2.35 -12.91
CA ARG A 187 3.48 -2.54 -11.81
C ARG A 187 3.54 -1.35 -10.88
N VAL A 188 2.40 -0.89 -10.43
CA VAL A 188 2.28 0.23 -9.48
C VAL A 188 1.63 -0.28 -8.20
N HIS A 189 2.34 -0.22 -7.08
CA HIS A 189 1.80 -0.52 -5.77
C HIS A 189 1.30 0.78 -5.14
N THR A 190 0.01 0.88 -4.91
CA THR A 190 -0.60 2.12 -4.42
C THR A 190 -1.82 1.87 -3.55
N ARG A 191 -2.02 2.73 -2.57
CA ARG A 191 -3.26 2.82 -1.78
C ARG A 191 -4.06 4.09 -2.13
N GLN A 192 -3.49 4.99 -2.93
CA GLN A 192 -4.10 6.29 -3.18
C GLN A 192 -5.50 6.23 -3.80
N PRO A 193 -5.81 5.38 -4.80
CA PRO A 193 -7.18 5.28 -5.32
C PRO A 193 -8.22 4.92 -4.24
N ILE A 194 -7.78 4.25 -3.17
CA ILE A 194 -8.62 3.88 -2.04
C ILE A 194 -8.77 5.03 -1.04
N VAL A 195 -7.66 5.65 -0.65
CA VAL A 195 -7.66 6.64 0.46
C VAL A 195 -7.84 8.07 -0.01
N LEU A 196 -7.66 8.33 -1.30
CA LEU A 196 -7.77 9.64 -1.96
C LEU A 196 -8.28 9.45 -3.40
N PRO A 197 -9.55 9.04 -3.61
CA PRO A 197 -10.10 8.75 -4.94
C PRO A 197 -9.98 9.93 -5.91
N SER A 198 -9.98 11.18 -5.41
CA SER A 198 -9.78 12.40 -6.21
C SER A 198 -8.42 12.46 -6.92
N ARG A 199 -7.44 11.61 -6.54
CA ARG A 199 -6.17 11.46 -7.27
C ARG A 199 -6.36 10.81 -8.65
N VAL A 200 -7.43 10.06 -8.85
CA VAL A 200 -7.75 9.48 -10.16
C VAL A 200 -8.49 10.52 -11.01
N ASP A 201 -7.75 11.57 -11.33
CA ASP A 201 -8.18 12.70 -12.16
C ASP A 201 -7.76 12.53 -13.64
N ALA A 202 -8.10 13.52 -14.45
CA ALA A 202 -7.76 13.52 -15.88
C ALA A 202 -6.25 13.49 -16.13
N GLY A 203 -5.45 14.15 -15.28
CA GLY A 203 -3.99 14.16 -15.38
C GLY A 203 -3.41 12.77 -15.19
N LEU A 204 -3.80 12.08 -14.10
CA LEU A 204 -3.39 10.71 -13.84
C LEU A 204 -3.82 9.77 -14.98
N LEU A 205 -5.05 9.88 -15.45
CA LEU A 205 -5.56 9.04 -16.52
C LEU A 205 -4.84 9.25 -17.85
N ASN A 206 -4.43 10.49 -18.14
CA ASN A 206 -3.61 10.80 -19.31
C ASN A 206 -2.20 10.18 -19.19
N TRP A 207 -1.58 10.25 -17.99
CA TRP A 207 -0.33 9.55 -17.74
C TRP A 207 -0.49 8.04 -17.96
N VAL A 208 -1.49 7.41 -17.36
CA VAL A 208 -1.75 5.96 -17.50
C VAL A 208 -1.86 5.55 -18.97
N ARG A 209 -2.65 6.28 -19.78
CA ARG A 209 -2.81 6.00 -21.21
C ARG A 209 -1.53 6.20 -22.01
N GLY A 210 -0.63 7.06 -21.53
CA GLY A 210 0.67 7.30 -22.13
C GLY A 210 1.72 6.22 -21.84
N ILE A 211 1.48 5.30 -20.91
CA ILE A 211 2.44 4.24 -20.57
C ILE A 211 2.51 3.24 -21.74
N ARG A 212 3.71 3.05 -22.26
CA ARG A 212 3.98 2.19 -23.44
C ARG A 212 4.11 0.68 -23.12
N ARG A 213 3.82 0.27 -21.90
CA ARG A 213 3.91 -1.11 -21.42
C ARG A 213 2.61 -1.55 -20.76
N PRO A 214 2.25 -2.82 -20.85
CA PRO A 214 1.18 -3.39 -20.03
C PRO A 214 1.37 -2.99 -18.56
N THR A 215 0.31 -2.43 -17.98
CA THR A 215 0.37 -1.84 -16.64
C THR A 215 -0.59 -2.51 -15.69
N VAL A 216 -0.08 -2.87 -14.51
CA VAL A 216 -0.85 -3.49 -13.43
C VAL A 216 -0.80 -2.56 -12.21
N PHE A 217 -1.96 -2.18 -11.69
CA PHE A 217 -2.03 -1.52 -10.39
C PHE A 217 -2.40 -2.56 -9.33
N VAL A 218 -1.57 -2.66 -8.30
CA VAL A 218 -1.86 -3.46 -7.12
C VAL A 218 -2.31 -2.50 -6.02
N LEU A 219 -3.62 -2.51 -5.78
CA LEU A 219 -4.25 -1.69 -4.76
C LEU A 219 -4.05 -2.31 -3.38
N HIS A 220 -4.16 -1.49 -2.34
CA HIS A 220 -4.04 -1.93 -0.96
C HIS A 220 -5.34 -1.60 -0.22
N THR A 221 -6.16 -2.61 0.01
CA THR A 221 -7.44 -2.53 0.73
C THR A 221 -7.56 -3.72 1.66
N ASN A 222 -7.94 -3.49 2.91
CA ASN A 222 -8.04 -4.52 3.94
C ASN A 222 -9.48 -4.78 4.40
N HIS A 223 -10.42 -3.88 4.11
CA HIS A 223 -11.80 -4.00 4.56
C HIS A 223 -12.79 -3.48 3.51
N ALA A 224 -13.97 -4.10 3.40
CA ALA A 224 -14.99 -3.70 2.42
C ALA A 224 -15.46 -2.25 2.61
N ASN A 225 -15.50 -1.73 3.84
CA ASN A 225 -15.87 -0.35 4.15
C ASN A 225 -14.90 0.69 3.54
N GLU A 226 -13.74 0.29 3.05
CA GLU A 226 -12.84 1.16 2.30
C GLU A 226 -13.32 1.44 0.88
N ILE A 227 -14.33 0.70 0.38
CA ILE A 227 -14.78 0.72 -1.02
C ILE A 227 -16.16 1.37 -1.10
N ASP A 228 -16.20 2.69 -1.11
CA ASP A 228 -17.39 3.49 -1.36
C ASP A 228 -17.59 3.76 -2.87
N ASP A 229 -18.59 4.56 -3.22
CA ASP A 229 -18.91 4.89 -4.61
C ASP A 229 -17.80 5.71 -5.29
N ASP A 230 -17.09 6.58 -4.56
CA ASP A 230 -15.97 7.35 -5.11
C ASP A 230 -14.80 6.42 -5.46
N VAL A 231 -14.51 5.44 -4.61
CA VAL A 231 -13.49 4.40 -4.87
C VAL A 231 -13.90 3.52 -6.05
N ARG A 232 -15.17 3.08 -6.14
CA ARG A 232 -15.69 2.33 -7.28
C ARG A 232 -15.54 3.11 -8.59
N ALA A 233 -15.87 4.41 -8.57
CA ALA A 233 -15.72 5.29 -9.72
C ALA A 233 -14.24 5.47 -10.11
N ALA A 234 -13.33 5.60 -9.14
CA ALA A 234 -11.89 5.67 -9.39
C ALA A 234 -11.36 4.39 -10.06
N CYS A 235 -11.74 3.22 -9.53
CA CYS A 235 -11.39 1.92 -10.11
C CYS A 235 -11.95 1.76 -11.54
N ALA A 236 -13.20 2.15 -11.77
CA ALA A 236 -13.80 2.11 -13.11
C ALA A 236 -13.04 2.98 -14.13
N LYS A 237 -12.61 4.21 -13.73
CA LYS A 237 -11.80 5.09 -14.57
C LYS A 237 -10.44 4.48 -14.90
N LEU A 238 -9.75 3.87 -13.94
CA LEU A 238 -8.46 3.20 -14.16
C LEU A 238 -8.60 2.01 -15.12
N ARG A 239 -9.64 1.19 -14.95
CA ARG A 239 -9.94 0.08 -15.87
C ARG A 239 -10.23 0.57 -17.29
N ALA A 240 -11.03 1.62 -17.40
CA ALA A 240 -11.33 2.25 -18.71
C ALA A 240 -10.07 2.87 -19.37
N ALA A 241 -9.03 3.20 -18.59
CA ALA A 241 -7.73 3.61 -19.09
C ALA A 241 -6.79 2.43 -19.47
N GLY A 242 -7.25 1.18 -19.34
CA GLY A 242 -6.50 -0.02 -19.75
C GLY A 242 -5.66 -0.68 -18.65
N VAL A 243 -5.85 -0.29 -17.38
CA VAL A 243 -5.10 -0.86 -16.25
C VAL A 243 -5.76 -2.16 -15.76
N THR A 244 -4.95 -3.19 -15.53
CA THR A 244 -5.36 -4.35 -14.74
C THR A 244 -5.29 -4.01 -13.26
N LEU A 245 -6.40 -4.20 -12.52
CA LEU A 245 -6.48 -3.92 -11.09
C LEU A 245 -6.44 -5.21 -10.28
N LEU A 246 -5.45 -5.30 -9.41
CA LEU A 246 -5.31 -6.36 -8.40
C LEU A 246 -5.36 -5.73 -7.01
N ASN A 247 -5.71 -6.50 -6.00
CA ASN A 247 -5.60 -6.08 -4.59
C ASN A 247 -4.67 -6.99 -3.80
N GLN A 248 -3.85 -6.39 -2.96
CA GLN A 248 -3.15 -7.08 -1.89
C GLN A 248 -3.61 -6.53 -0.55
N SER A 249 -4.13 -7.43 0.29
CA SER A 249 -4.53 -7.15 1.66
C SER A 249 -3.46 -7.63 2.62
N VAL A 250 -3.46 -7.08 3.84
CA VAL A 250 -2.75 -7.63 4.98
C VAL A 250 -3.79 -8.18 5.96
N LEU A 251 -3.59 -9.38 6.46
CA LEU A 251 -4.44 -9.96 7.52
C LEU A 251 -4.09 -9.30 8.84
N LEU A 252 -5.05 -8.57 9.42
CA LEU A 252 -4.83 -7.71 10.59
C LEU A 252 -5.83 -8.07 11.69
N LYS A 253 -5.32 -8.40 12.86
CA LYS A 253 -6.14 -8.69 14.03
C LYS A 253 -7.06 -7.53 14.40
N GLY A 254 -8.35 -7.82 14.53
CA GLY A 254 -9.38 -6.84 14.84
C GLY A 254 -9.74 -5.91 13.68
N VAL A 255 -9.32 -6.22 12.44
CA VAL A 255 -9.67 -5.49 11.23
C VAL A 255 -10.38 -6.41 10.23
N ASN A 256 -9.76 -7.53 9.89
CA ASN A 256 -10.25 -8.48 8.88
C ASN A 256 -9.91 -9.94 9.20
N ASP A 257 -9.70 -10.25 10.46
CA ASP A 257 -9.34 -11.58 10.97
C ASP A 257 -10.56 -12.50 11.18
N ASP A 258 -11.59 -12.31 10.39
CA ASP A 258 -12.75 -13.21 10.32
C ASP A 258 -13.18 -13.50 8.88
N VAL A 259 -13.84 -14.63 8.70
CA VAL A 259 -14.17 -15.15 7.36
C VAL A 259 -15.26 -14.34 6.66
N ASP A 260 -16.19 -13.75 7.41
CA ASP A 260 -17.29 -12.96 6.83
C ASP A 260 -16.76 -11.63 6.30
N THR A 261 -15.87 -10.97 7.04
CA THR A 261 -15.20 -9.74 6.64
C THR A 261 -14.34 -9.97 5.39
N LEU A 262 -13.54 -11.04 5.34
CA LEU A 262 -12.75 -11.39 4.16
C LEU A 262 -13.62 -11.70 2.93
N ALA A 263 -14.73 -12.41 3.13
CA ALA A 263 -15.67 -12.70 2.05
C ALA A 263 -16.36 -11.44 1.51
N GLN A 264 -16.75 -10.52 2.40
CA GLN A 264 -17.31 -9.22 2.03
C GLN A 264 -16.30 -8.38 1.25
N LEU A 265 -15.04 -8.32 1.71
CA LEU A 265 -13.98 -7.62 1.00
C LEU A 265 -13.77 -8.18 -0.41
N SER A 266 -13.67 -9.50 -0.55
CA SER A 266 -13.46 -10.14 -1.85
C SER A 266 -14.58 -9.83 -2.85
N ARG A 267 -15.84 -9.84 -2.40
CA ARG A 267 -17.00 -9.46 -3.23
C ARG A 267 -16.95 -7.97 -3.59
N ALA A 268 -16.72 -7.09 -2.61
CA ALA A 268 -16.67 -5.64 -2.84
C ALA A 268 -15.54 -5.25 -3.81
N LEU A 269 -14.39 -5.92 -3.75
CA LEU A 269 -13.30 -5.76 -4.71
C LEU A 269 -13.74 -6.15 -6.11
N MET A 270 -14.34 -7.33 -6.27
CA MET A 270 -14.80 -7.80 -7.57
C MET A 270 -15.88 -6.89 -8.17
N ASP A 271 -16.82 -6.40 -7.36
CA ASP A 271 -17.84 -5.44 -7.77
C ASP A 271 -17.22 -4.12 -8.26
N ALA A 272 -16.08 -3.72 -7.67
CA ALA A 272 -15.27 -2.58 -8.14
C ALA A 272 -14.39 -2.91 -9.35
N GLY A 273 -14.37 -4.18 -9.80
CA GLY A 273 -13.54 -4.67 -10.90
C GLY A 273 -12.07 -4.83 -10.53
N VAL A 274 -11.81 -5.15 -9.28
CA VAL A 274 -10.48 -5.41 -8.72
C VAL A 274 -10.39 -6.88 -8.35
N VAL A 275 -9.36 -7.58 -8.82
CA VAL A 275 -9.17 -9.01 -8.52
C VAL A 275 -8.47 -9.17 -7.17
N PRO A 276 -9.02 -9.93 -6.20
CA PRO A 276 -8.30 -10.33 -5.00
C PRO A 276 -7.06 -11.13 -5.39
N TYR A 277 -5.87 -10.66 -4.95
CA TYR A 277 -4.61 -11.26 -5.40
C TYR A 277 -3.86 -11.92 -4.27
N TYR A 278 -3.43 -11.12 -3.29
CA TYR A 278 -2.73 -11.61 -2.10
C TYR A 278 -3.45 -11.22 -0.81
N LEU A 279 -3.38 -12.13 0.17
CA LEU A 279 -3.57 -11.87 1.59
C LEU A 279 -2.22 -12.10 2.26
N HIS A 280 -1.56 -11.04 2.71
CA HIS A 280 -0.28 -11.11 3.39
C HIS A 280 -0.46 -11.39 4.87
N LEU A 281 0.32 -12.31 5.42
CA LEU A 281 0.60 -12.28 6.85
C LEU A 281 1.40 -11.00 7.16
N PRO A 282 1.18 -10.34 8.32
CA PRO A 282 1.90 -9.13 8.67
C PRO A 282 3.41 -9.34 8.71
N ASP A 283 4.15 -8.37 8.19
CA ASP A 283 5.59 -8.32 8.35
C ASP A 283 5.92 -7.84 9.78
N ARG A 284 6.88 -8.49 10.44
CA ARG A 284 7.21 -8.24 11.84
C ARG A 284 8.07 -7.00 12.03
N VAL A 285 7.52 -5.84 11.64
CA VAL A 285 8.15 -4.55 11.92
C VAL A 285 7.77 -4.07 13.32
N ARG A 286 8.70 -3.38 13.99
CA ARG A 286 8.48 -2.81 15.32
C ARG A 286 7.20 -1.97 15.36
N GLY A 287 6.42 -2.12 16.44
CA GLY A 287 5.17 -1.38 16.65
C GLY A 287 3.94 -1.96 15.91
N THR A 288 4.02 -3.16 15.32
CA THR A 288 2.87 -3.75 14.62
C THR A 288 2.39 -5.07 15.22
N ALA A 289 2.99 -5.54 16.32
CA ALA A 289 2.71 -6.85 16.92
C ALA A 289 1.23 -7.04 17.33
N HIS A 290 0.53 -5.95 17.68
CA HIS A 290 -0.89 -5.98 18.05
C HIS A 290 -1.82 -6.32 16.86
N PHE A 291 -1.30 -6.30 15.62
CA PHE A 291 -2.02 -6.74 14.44
C PHE A 291 -1.74 -8.19 14.04
N ASP A 292 -0.81 -8.87 14.74
CA ASP A 292 -0.39 -10.22 14.32
C ASP A 292 -1.53 -11.23 14.47
N VAL A 293 -1.62 -12.13 13.50
CA VAL A 293 -2.52 -13.27 13.46
C VAL A 293 -1.66 -14.51 13.30
N ALA A 294 -1.90 -15.52 14.12
CA ALA A 294 -1.15 -16.78 14.05
C ALA A 294 -1.31 -17.43 12.67
N GLU A 295 -0.22 -17.94 12.11
CA GLU A 295 -0.23 -18.50 10.75
C GLU A 295 -1.23 -19.65 10.59
N ALA A 296 -1.36 -20.53 11.59
CA ALA A 296 -2.35 -21.60 11.57
C ALA A 296 -3.80 -21.07 11.56
N GLU A 297 -4.06 -19.96 12.26
CA GLU A 297 -5.37 -19.30 12.25
C GLU A 297 -5.65 -18.68 10.86
N ALA A 298 -4.66 -18.01 10.27
CA ALA A 298 -4.76 -17.45 8.93
C ALA A 298 -5.05 -18.52 7.86
N GLN A 299 -4.39 -19.67 7.96
CA GLN A 299 -4.62 -20.82 7.06
C GLN A 299 -6.06 -21.33 7.17
N LEU A 300 -6.58 -21.52 8.40
CA LEU A 300 -7.96 -21.92 8.63
C LEU A 300 -8.98 -20.89 8.11
N LEU A 301 -8.68 -19.59 8.24
CA LEU A 301 -9.53 -18.54 7.69
C LEU A 301 -9.63 -18.64 6.16
N VAL A 302 -8.51 -18.84 5.47
CA VAL A 302 -8.50 -18.96 4.00
C VAL A 302 -9.15 -20.26 3.53
N GLU A 303 -8.99 -21.36 4.24
CA GLU A 303 -9.71 -22.60 3.96
C GLU A 303 -11.23 -22.41 4.06
N ARG A 304 -11.72 -21.81 5.14
CA ARG A 304 -13.14 -21.46 5.32
C ARG A 304 -13.63 -20.48 4.25
N LEU A 305 -12.79 -19.55 3.83
CA LEU A 305 -13.10 -18.61 2.75
C LEU A 305 -13.25 -19.35 1.42
N ALA A 306 -12.35 -20.29 1.11
CA ALA A 306 -12.39 -21.11 -0.09
C ALA A 306 -13.64 -22.00 -0.16
N ALA A 307 -14.15 -22.46 0.97
CA ALA A 307 -15.41 -23.20 1.04
C ALA A 307 -16.65 -22.33 0.75
N ARG A 308 -16.53 -21.00 0.78
CA ARG A 308 -17.64 -20.04 0.62
C ARG A 308 -17.65 -19.26 -0.69
N LEU A 309 -16.50 -19.17 -1.35
CA LEU A 309 -16.32 -18.33 -2.52
C LEU A 309 -15.80 -19.13 -3.71
N SER A 310 -16.11 -18.63 -4.92
CA SER A 310 -15.45 -19.11 -6.14
C SER A 310 -13.93 -18.88 -6.05
N GLY A 311 -13.13 -19.81 -6.55
CA GLY A 311 -11.68 -19.79 -6.37
C GLY A 311 -10.97 -18.51 -6.80
N TYR A 312 -11.48 -17.79 -7.82
CA TYR A 312 -10.91 -16.52 -8.26
C TYR A 312 -11.17 -15.34 -7.30
N LEU A 313 -12.06 -15.51 -6.31
CA LEU A 313 -12.33 -14.55 -5.24
C LEU A 313 -11.50 -14.82 -3.98
N VAL A 314 -10.78 -15.94 -3.92
CA VAL A 314 -9.96 -16.32 -2.77
C VAL A 314 -8.53 -15.82 -3.01
N PRO A 315 -8.05 -14.81 -2.24
CA PRO A 315 -6.67 -14.34 -2.37
C PRO A 315 -5.69 -15.43 -1.91
N ARG A 316 -4.49 -15.43 -2.46
CA ARG A 316 -3.42 -16.32 -2.01
C ARG A 316 -2.87 -15.82 -0.67
N LEU A 317 -2.95 -16.65 0.37
CA LEU A 317 -2.26 -16.37 1.62
C LEU A 317 -0.76 -16.53 1.42
N VAL A 318 0.01 -15.50 1.73
CA VAL A 318 1.46 -15.48 1.52
C VAL A 318 2.20 -14.80 2.67
N ARG A 319 3.45 -15.22 2.86
CA ARG A 319 4.43 -14.54 3.70
C ARG A 319 5.59 -14.09 2.83
N GLU A 320 6.12 -12.90 3.10
CA GLU A 320 7.42 -12.51 2.55
C GLU A 320 8.52 -13.00 3.49
N VAL A 321 9.45 -13.79 2.95
CA VAL A 321 10.56 -14.39 3.72
C VAL A 321 11.86 -13.91 3.09
N PRO A 322 12.77 -13.26 3.86
CA PRO A 322 14.07 -12.86 3.37
C PRO A 322 14.81 -14.01 2.70
N GLY A 323 15.44 -13.77 1.56
CA GLY A 323 16.20 -14.77 0.81
C GLY A 323 15.36 -15.80 0.03
N ALA A 324 14.04 -15.87 0.21
CA ALA A 324 13.19 -16.74 -0.61
C ALA A 324 13.11 -16.25 -2.06
N ALA A 325 12.99 -17.18 -3.02
CA ALA A 325 12.92 -16.85 -4.45
C ALA A 325 11.58 -16.20 -4.89
N TYR A 326 10.56 -16.27 -4.05
CA TYR A 326 9.21 -15.69 -4.27
C TYR A 326 8.47 -15.53 -2.93
N LYS A 327 7.33 -14.84 -2.94
CA LYS A 327 6.45 -14.79 -1.76
C LYS A 327 5.95 -16.19 -1.44
N VAL A 328 6.32 -16.68 -0.25
CA VAL A 328 6.05 -18.07 0.16
C VAL A 328 4.55 -18.24 0.44
N PRO A 329 3.84 -19.14 -0.26
CA PRO A 329 2.46 -19.46 0.06
C PRO A 329 2.38 -20.12 1.44
N SER A 330 1.44 -19.64 2.26
CA SER A 330 1.10 -20.26 3.53
C SER A 330 -0.16 -21.11 3.32
N VAL A 331 0.03 -22.40 3.20
CA VAL A 331 -1.05 -23.39 2.94
C VAL A 331 -1.04 -24.45 4.02
N ILE A 332 -2.21 -24.98 4.35
CA ILE A 332 -2.32 -26.19 5.15
C ILE A 332 -1.79 -27.35 4.27
N THR A 333 -0.77 -28.02 4.75
CA THR A 333 -0.35 -29.29 4.12
C THR A 333 -1.28 -30.38 4.66
N PRO A 334 -2.00 -31.11 3.77
CA PRO A 334 -2.93 -32.17 4.20
C PRO A 334 -2.25 -33.31 4.93
#